data_9acc76bf83d0431252d70fd20446a7b7
#
_entry.id   9acc76bf83d0431252d70fd20446a7b7
#
_cell.length_a   1.000
_cell.length_b   1.000
_cell.length_c   1.000
_cell.angle_alpha   90.00
_cell.angle_beta   90.00
_cell.angle_gamma   90.00
#
_symmetry.space_group_name_H-M   'P 1'
#
loop_
_entity.id
_entity.type
_entity.pdbx_description
1 polymer ?
#
loop_
_entity_poly.entity_id
_entity_poly.type
_entity_poly.pdbx_seq_one_letter_code
_entity_poly.pdbx_strand_id
1 'polypeptide(L)'
;TSSAGPPIDEKPYWTVSSTGQTCYQAIRNLSTQSPRIIFWGHNRLTLLGENMAKSGVSEVLDLLQRNHEVRSSMDVMSVRNASIDEVMATMFELERQPVKGFFGLLWSIQRRNSTSFPQSVLELSRKIETEGMEPVIPSVEVVNRSDEETAAPGQLREEVVMDSVRINGMAAFKEDKLVGWLADRESRGVLWVLGKAQRGILVIRDPRDDNNLISIRIGASSSKIVPEIVDDRPVIRVVVEAEGDPLEIDGDASFLHHPEIWASMERRMAAVIRNEIQMALTAGQQQFQSDIFGFGRAFYSKYPHEWQLIKDNWDNIFPTLEVQLDIIANLKEPGLTVEGVRQAQ
;
A
#
# COMPACT_ATOMS: atom_id res chain seq x y z
N THR A 1 23.05 -43.87 -5.32
CA THR A 1 23.07 -42.88 -6.39
C THR A 1 22.36 -41.60 -5.87
N SER A 2 23.17 -40.68 -5.35
CA SER A 2 22.69 -39.38 -4.92
C SER A 2 22.32 -38.61 -6.19
N SER A 3 21.04 -38.30 -6.39
CA SER A 3 20.62 -37.31 -7.37
C SER A 3 21.07 -35.96 -6.85
N ALA A 4 22.19 -35.45 -7.34
CA ALA A 4 22.53 -34.06 -7.21
C ALA A 4 21.36 -33.27 -7.81
N GLY A 5 20.76 -32.37 -7.04
CA GLY A 5 19.79 -31.42 -7.55
C GLY A 5 20.42 -30.57 -8.67
N PRO A 6 19.62 -29.95 -9.53
CA PRO A 6 20.17 -29.13 -10.61
C PRO A 6 21.12 -28.08 -10.05
N PRO A 7 22.16 -27.70 -10.83
CA PRO A 7 23.13 -26.70 -10.41
C PRO A 7 22.42 -25.42 -9.96
N ILE A 8 22.95 -24.76 -8.94
CA ILE A 8 22.38 -23.58 -8.26
C ILE A 8 22.24 -22.38 -9.23
N ASP A 9 22.84 -22.47 -10.43
CA ASP A 9 22.91 -21.37 -11.42
C ASP A 9 21.77 -21.34 -12.44
N GLU A 10 20.87 -22.31 -12.49
CA GLU A 10 19.75 -22.27 -13.43
C GLU A 10 18.53 -21.62 -12.78
N LYS A 11 18.12 -20.44 -13.31
CA LYS A 11 16.87 -19.81 -12.92
C LYS A 11 15.70 -20.77 -13.20
N PRO A 12 14.87 -21.11 -12.19
CA PRO A 12 13.77 -22.06 -12.37
C PRO A 12 12.57 -21.46 -13.11
N TYR A 13 12.75 -20.31 -13.72
CA TYR A 13 11.75 -19.58 -14.49
C TYR A 13 12.36 -19.01 -15.76
N TRP A 14 11.50 -18.71 -16.72
CA TRP A 14 11.87 -18.16 -17.99
C TRP A 14 11.10 -16.85 -18.23
N THR A 15 11.79 -15.81 -18.66
CA THR A 15 11.21 -14.54 -19.05
C THR A 15 11.21 -14.43 -20.56
N VAL A 16 10.07 -14.02 -21.12
CA VAL A 16 9.88 -13.81 -22.55
C VAL A 16 9.22 -12.45 -22.72
N SER A 17 9.67 -11.71 -23.71
CA SER A 17 9.05 -10.43 -24.07
C SER A 17 8.60 -10.44 -25.53
N SER A 18 7.55 -9.75 -25.85
CA SER A 18 7.12 -9.50 -27.23
C SER A 18 6.45 -8.15 -27.36
N THR A 19 6.38 -7.66 -28.59
CA THR A 19 5.74 -6.41 -28.96
C THR A 19 4.62 -6.65 -29.94
N GLY A 20 3.67 -5.72 -30.03
CA GLY A 20 2.57 -5.74 -30.98
C GLY A 20 1.92 -4.36 -31.08
N GLN A 21 1.14 -4.13 -32.13
CA GLN A 21 0.36 -2.89 -32.28
C GLN A 21 -0.76 -2.78 -31.23
N THR A 22 -1.19 -3.93 -30.68
CA THR A 22 -2.13 -4.04 -29.57
C THR A 22 -1.58 -5.03 -28.54
N CYS A 23 -2.04 -4.92 -27.30
CA CYS A 23 -1.68 -5.87 -26.23
C CYS A 23 -2.02 -7.32 -26.62
N TYR A 24 -3.17 -7.54 -27.29
CA TYR A 24 -3.55 -8.88 -27.74
C TYR A 24 -2.61 -9.43 -28.81
N GLN A 25 -2.14 -8.59 -29.73
CA GLN A 25 -1.15 -8.99 -30.74
C GLN A 25 0.19 -9.32 -30.07
N ALA A 26 0.64 -8.52 -29.09
CA ALA A 26 1.85 -8.83 -28.33
C ALA A 26 1.73 -10.19 -27.64
N ILE A 27 0.61 -10.47 -26.97
CA ILE A 27 0.32 -11.78 -26.34
C ILE A 27 0.40 -12.92 -27.38
N ARG A 28 -0.17 -12.73 -28.58
CA ARG A 28 -0.11 -13.73 -29.64
C ARG A 28 1.31 -13.95 -30.16
N ASN A 29 2.09 -12.88 -30.27
CA ASN A 29 3.47 -12.96 -30.70
C ASN A 29 4.36 -13.75 -29.71
N LEU A 30 4.02 -13.82 -28.42
CA LEU A 30 4.72 -14.69 -27.45
C LEU A 30 4.68 -16.18 -27.88
N SER A 31 3.62 -16.62 -28.54
CA SER A 31 3.50 -18.00 -29.00
C SER A 31 4.57 -18.40 -30.03
N THR A 32 5.18 -17.44 -30.71
CA THR A 32 6.28 -17.70 -31.66
C THR A 32 7.61 -17.96 -30.96
N GLN A 33 7.71 -17.64 -29.67
CA GLN A 33 8.94 -17.78 -28.86
C GLN A 33 8.83 -18.92 -27.85
N SER A 34 7.64 -19.45 -27.59
CA SER A 34 7.40 -20.53 -26.65
C SER A 34 7.02 -21.81 -27.38
N PRO A 35 7.74 -22.93 -27.12
CA PRO A 35 7.35 -24.24 -27.65
C PRO A 35 6.10 -24.82 -26.99
N ARG A 36 5.58 -24.15 -25.95
CA ARG A 36 4.38 -24.55 -25.20
C ARG A 36 3.30 -23.51 -25.33
N ILE A 37 2.04 -23.93 -25.35
CA ILE A 37 0.89 -23.02 -25.27
C ILE A 37 0.90 -22.34 -23.90
N ILE A 38 0.88 -21.00 -23.90
CA ILE A 38 0.81 -20.21 -22.69
C ILE A 38 -0.65 -20.27 -22.19
N PHE A 39 -0.83 -20.78 -20.98
CA PHE A 39 -2.14 -20.83 -20.33
C PHE A 39 -2.29 -19.71 -19.31
N TRP A 40 -3.14 -18.75 -19.63
CA TRP A 40 -3.33 -17.52 -18.84
C TRP A 40 -4.12 -17.73 -17.53
N GLY A 41 -4.82 -18.84 -17.39
CA GLY A 41 -5.58 -19.17 -16.17
C GLY A 41 -4.72 -19.34 -14.91
N HIS A 42 -3.40 -19.50 -15.04
CA HIS A 42 -2.46 -19.54 -13.93
C HIS A 42 -1.77 -18.20 -13.66
N ASN A 43 -2.11 -17.15 -14.41
CA ASN A 43 -1.61 -15.81 -14.09
C ASN A 43 -2.13 -15.37 -12.71
N ARG A 44 -1.24 -14.95 -11.85
CA ARG A 44 -1.54 -14.55 -10.47
C ARG A 44 -1.19 -13.11 -10.17
N LEU A 45 -0.33 -12.50 -10.99
CA LEU A 45 0.17 -11.15 -10.80
C LEU A 45 0.30 -10.44 -12.14
N THR A 46 -0.17 -9.21 -12.18
CA THR A 46 0.05 -8.27 -13.28
C THR A 46 0.90 -7.11 -12.78
N LEU A 47 2.01 -6.84 -13.44
CA LEU A 47 2.83 -5.66 -13.20
C LEU A 47 2.55 -4.63 -14.29
N LEU A 48 2.19 -3.41 -13.88
CA LEU A 48 1.98 -2.27 -14.76
C LEU A 48 3.25 -1.42 -14.74
N GLY A 49 3.94 -1.35 -15.89
CA GLY A 49 5.09 -0.47 -16.03
C GLY A 49 4.68 1.00 -15.94
N GLU A 50 5.55 1.84 -15.40
CA GLU A 50 5.24 3.25 -15.11
C GLU A 50 4.74 4.03 -16.32
N ASN A 51 5.38 3.88 -17.48
CA ASN A 51 4.99 4.58 -18.71
C ASN A 51 3.59 4.17 -19.20
N MET A 52 3.27 2.87 -19.09
CA MET A 52 1.95 2.37 -19.42
C MET A 52 0.90 2.90 -18.44
N ALA A 53 1.19 2.85 -17.14
CA ALA A 53 0.30 3.36 -16.11
C ALA A 53 0.00 4.86 -16.28
N LYS A 54 0.98 5.65 -16.73
CA LYS A 54 0.80 7.09 -17.05
C LYS A 54 -0.01 7.32 -18.34
N SER A 55 0.08 6.45 -19.32
CA SER A 55 -0.68 6.59 -20.57
C SER A 55 -2.12 6.12 -20.48
N GLY A 56 -2.42 5.22 -19.56
CA GLY A 56 -3.75 4.67 -19.29
C GLY A 56 -3.75 3.14 -19.27
N VAL A 57 -4.49 2.55 -18.35
CA VAL A 57 -4.52 1.10 -18.13
C VAL A 57 -5.79 0.43 -18.63
N SER A 58 -6.79 1.20 -19.07
CA SER A 58 -8.11 0.70 -19.47
C SER A 58 -8.05 -0.36 -20.56
N GLU A 59 -7.21 -0.18 -21.59
CA GLU A 59 -7.08 -1.16 -22.68
C GLU A 59 -6.57 -2.52 -22.19
N VAL A 60 -5.61 -2.51 -21.27
CA VAL A 60 -5.06 -3.74 -20.68
C VAL A 60 -6.07 -4.40 -19.78
N LEU A 61 -6.76 -3.63 -18.95
CA LEU A 61 -7.80 -4.14 -18.06
C LEU A 61 -8.96 -4.75 -18.86
N ASP A 62 -9.41 -4.09 -19.92
CA ASP A 62 -10.46 -4.61 -20.82
C ASP A 62 -10.01 -5.93 -21.47
N LEU A 63 -8.77 -6.00 -21.96
CA LEU A 63 -8.20 -7.23 -22.51
C LEU A 63 -8.20 -8.37 -21.48
N LEU A 64 -7.74 -8.09 -20.26
CA LEU A 64 -7.67 -9.10 -19.20
C LEU A 64 -9.06 -9.58 -18.76
N GLN A 65 -10.06 -8.70 -18.77
CA GLN A 65 -11.44 -9.04 -18.42
C GLN A 65 -12.17 -9.81 -19.53
N ARG A 66 -11.94 -9.46 -20.80
CA ARG A 66 -12.55 -10.15 -21.96
C ARG A 66 -11.95 -11.52 -22.22
N ASN A 67 -10.74 -11.75 -21.77
CA ASN A 67 -10.11 -13.05 -21.95
C ASN A 67 -10.60 -14.05 -20.91
N HIS A 68 -11.48 -14.97 -21.33
CA HIS A 68 -12.07 -16.00 -20.48
C HIS A 68 -11.07 -16.97 -19.82
N GLU A 69 -9.85 -17.04 -20.31
CA GLU A 69 -8.77 -17.81 -19.67
C GLU A 69 -8.16 -17.09 -18.46
N VAL A 70 -8.28 -15.76 -18.39
CA VAL A 70 -7.66 -14.94 -17.34
C VAL A 70 -8.56 -14.85 -16.11
N ARG A 71 -7.97 -15.02 -14.94
CA ARG A 71 -8.71 -14.83 -13.68
C ARG A 71 -8.64 -13.36 -13.26
N SER A 72 -9.78 -12.68 -13.21
CA SER A 72 -9.86 -11.28 -12.76
C SER A 72 -9.45 -11.07 -11.28
N SER A 73 -9.33 -12.17 -10.51
CA SER A 73 -8.86 -12.15 -9.11
C SER A 73 -7.34 -12.11 -8.94
N MET A 74 -6.56 -12.03 -10.04
CA MET A 74 -5.11 -11.85 -9.95
C MET A 74 -4.76 -10.48 -9.40
N ASP A 75 -3.69 -10.41 -8.62
CA ASP A 75 -3.21 -9.16 -8.05
C ASP A 75 -2.59 -8.25 -9.10
N VAL A 76 -2.65 -6.95 -8.86
CA VAL A 76 -2.04 -5.92 -9.71
C VAL A 76 -1.15 -5.01 -8.88
N MET A 77 0.02 -4.66 -9.44
CA MET A 77 0.95 -3.68 -8.86
C MET A 77 1.47 -2.75 -9.94
N SER A 78 1.87 -1.55 -9.57
CA SER A 78 2.57 -0.62 -10.47
C SER A 78 4.07 -0.62 -10.17
N VAL A 79 4.90 -0.68 -11.21
CA VAL A 79 6.35 -0.59 -11.09
C VAL A 79 6.76 0.88 -11.05
N ARG A 80 7.58 1.22 -10.06
CA ARG A 80 8.08 2.57 -9.82
C ARG A 80 9.59 2.64 -10.04
N ASN A 81 10.07 3.66 -10.78
CA ASN A 81 11.49 3.96 -10.98
C ASN A 81 12.34 2.79 -11.51
N ALA A 82 11.72 1.81 -12.14
CA ALA A 82 12.39 0.65 -12.73
C ALA A 82 11.62 0.15 -13.95
N SER A 83 12.26 -0.64 -14.79
CA SER A 83 11.59 -1.41 -15.83
C SER A 83 11.00 -2.72 -15.26
N ILE A 84 10.03 -3.29 -15.96
CA ILE A 84 9.51 -4.61 -15.60
C ILE A 84 10.61 -5.68 -15.69
N ASP A 85 11.53 -5.55 -16.65
CA ASP A 85 12.64 -6.48 -16.85
C ASP A 85 13.61 -6.44 -15.65
N GLU A 86 13.93 -5.25 -15.12
CA GLU A 86 14.74 -5.09 -13.91
C GLU A 86 14.05 -5.75 -12.71
N VAL A 87 12.76 -5.47 -12.50
CA VAL A 87 11.97 -6.06 -11.41
C VAL A 87 11.92 -7.58 -11.53
N MET A 88 11.73 -8.11 -12.75
CA MET A 88 11.68 -9.57 -12.99
C MET A 88 13.06 -10.23 -12.96
N ALA A 89 14.13 -9.48 -13.19
CA ALA A 89 15.50 -9.99 -13.09
C ALA A 89 15.96 -10.13 -11.63
N THR A 90 15.35 -9.39 -10.72
CA THR A 90 15.68 -9.40 -9.30
C THR A 90 15.37 -10.77 -8.69
N MET A 91 16.31 -11.31 -7.93
CA MET A 91 16.16 -12.59 -7.25
C MET A 91 15.70 -12.36 -5.80
N PHE A 92 14.74 -13.16 -5.36
CA PHE A 92 14.39 -13.25 -3.95
C PHE A 92 15.29 -14.28 -3.26
N GLU A 93 15.93 -13.92 -2.17
CA GLU A 93 16.87 -14.81 -1.46
C GLU A 93 16.25 -16.14 -1.01
N LEU A 94 14.97 -16.07 -0.61
CA LEU A 94 14.27 -17.23 -0.05
C LEU A 94 13.29 -17.89 -1.02
N GLU A 95 13.06 -17.27 -2.20
CA GLU A 95 12.05 -17.74 -3.16
C GLU A 95 12.65 -17.88 -4.56
N ARG A 96 12.63 -19.09 -5.10
CA ARG A 96 13.14 -19.35 -6.45
C ARG A 96 12.27 -18.80 -7.57
N GLN A 97 11.00 -18.53 -7.30
CA GLN A 97 10.04 -18.00 -8.28
C GLN A 97 9.67 -16.56 -7.90
N PRO A 98 9.97 -15.55 -8.73
CA PRO A 98 9.70 -14.14 -8.42
C PRO A 98 8.25 -13.88 -7.98
N VAL A 99 7.28 -14.50 -8.65
CA VAL A 99 5.85 -14.34 -8.33
C VAL A 99 5.54 -14.73 -6.88
N LYS A 100 6.15 -15.79 -6.35
CA LYS A 100 5.97 -16.17 -4.93
C LYS A 100 6.57 -15.14 -3.98
N GLY A 101 7.72 -14.56 -4.35
CA GLY A 101 8.35 -13.48 -3.61
C GLY A 101 7.45 -12.26 -3.51
N PHE A 102 6.84 -11.82 -4.62
CA PHE A 102 5.87 -10.72 -4.62
C PHE A 102 4.67 -10.98 -3.72
N PHE A 103 4.09 -12.19 -3.75
CA PHE A 103 3.01 -12.55 -2.82
C PHE A 103 3.45 -12.52 -1.37
N GLY A 104 4.66 -13.01 -1.09
CA GLY A 104 5.24 -12.94 0.24
C GLY A 104 5.37 -11.50 0.75
N LEU A 105 5.84 -10.59 -0.11
CA LEU A 105 5.93 -9.17 0.20
C LEU A 105 4.55 -8.54 0.44
N LEU A 106 3.58 -8.73 -0.48
CA LEU A 106 2.22 -8.20 -0.32
C LEU A 106 1.58 -8.69 0.96
N TRP A 107 1.68 -9.99 1.24
CA TRP A 107 1.15 -10.58 2.45
C TRP A 107 1.83 -10.01 3.72
N SER A 108 3.14 -9.85 3.69
CA SER A 108 3.91 -9.29 4.81
C SER A 108 3.52 -7.85 5.09
N ILE A 109 3.44 -6.99 4.05
CA ILE A 109 3.09 -5.58 4.20
C ILE A 109 1.67 -5.40 4.72
N GLN A 110 0.71 -6.13 4.16
CA GLN A 110 -0.66 -6.07 4.64
C GLN A 110 -0.79 -6.46 6.11
N ARG A 111 0.00 -7.45 6.56
CA ARG A 111 -0.10 -8.02 7.91
C ARG A 111 0.84 -7.44 8.94
N ARG A 112 1.87 -6.69 8.52
CA ARG A 112 2.91 -6.20 9.44
C ARG A 112 3.12 -4.69 9.41
N ASN A 113 2.93 -4.05 8.26
CA ASN A 113 3.31 -2.64 8.09
C ASN A 113 2.12 -1.71 7.83
N SER A 114 1.03 -2.21 7.23
CA SER A 114 -0.14 -1.38 6.84
C SER A 114 0.25 -0.15 5.99
N THR A 115 1.16 -0.33 5.04
CA THR A 115 1.54 0.74 4.11
C THR A 115 1.04 0.46 2.69
N SER A 116 0.48 -0.73 2.47
CA SER A 116 -0.17 -1.11 1.22
C SER A 116 -1.12 -2.28 1.45
N PHE A 117 -1.92 -2.62 0.45
CA PHE A 117 -2.82 -3.78 0.50
C PHE A 117 -3.02 -4.36 -0.90
N PRO A 118 -3.24 -5.68 -1.02
CA PRO A 118 -3.49 -6.32 -2.31
C PRO A 118 -4.70 -5.70 -3.01
N GLN A 119 -4.58 -5.53 -4.32
CA GLN A 119 -5.68 -5.15 -5.20
C GLN A 119 -5.73 -6.10 -6.37
N SER A 120 -6.91 -6.62 -6.67
CA SER A 120 -7.11 -7.44 -7.86
C SER A 120 -7.42 -6.58 -9.09
N VAL A 121 -7.21 -7.16 -10.27
CA VAL A 121 -7.60 -6.55 -11.55
C VAL A 121 -9.09 -6.21 -11.55
N LEU A 122 -9.93 -7.09 -11.01
CA LEU A 122 -11.38 -6.84 -10.90
C LEU A 122 -11.70 -5.62 -10.02
N GLU A 123 -11.03 -5.49 -8.87
CA GLU A 123 -11.24 -4.36 -7.96
C GLU A 123 -10.73 -3.05 -8.56
N LEU A 124 -9.59 -3.09 -9.26
CA LEU A 124 -9.06 -1.93 -9.98
C LEU A 124 -10.05 -1.46 -11.04
N SER A 125 -10.52 -2.36 -11.91
CA SER A 125 -11.48 -2.02 -12.96
C SER A 125 -12.78 -1.45 -12.39
N ARG A 126 -13.32 -2.09 -11.34
CA ARG A 126 -14.55 -1.60 -10.68
C ARG A 126 -14.39 -0.21 -10.11
N LYS A 127 -13.22 0.12 -9.56
CA LYS A 127 -12.97 1.47 -9.03
C LYS A 127 -12.90 2.51 -10.13
N ILE A 128 -12.23 2.19 -11.25
CA ILE A 128 -12.20 3.07 -12.43
C ILE A 128 -13.61 3.33 -12.98
N GLU A 129 -14.48 2.33 -12.97
CA GLU A 129 -15.86 2.42 -13.44
C GLU A 129 -16.81 3.08 -12.42
N THR A 130 -16.35 3.30 -11.18
CA THR A 130 -17.22 3.81 -10.10
C THR A 130 -17.12 5.33 -10.02
N GLU A 131 -18.22 6.02 -10.26
CA GLU A 131 -18.30 7.49 -10.09
C GLU A 131 -17.92 7.92 -8.65
N GLY A 132 -17.09 8.96 -8.56
CA GLY A 132 -16.69 9.59 -7.29
C GLY A 132 -15.72 8.76 -6.45
N MET A 133 -14.93 7.89 -7.10
CA MET A 133 -13.87 7.12 -6.45
C MET A 133 -12.74 6.87 -7.45
N GLU A 134 -11.52 7.09 -7.01
CA GLU A 134 -10.33 6.80 -7.80
C GLU A 134 -9.49 5.68 -7.19
N PRO A 135 -8.81 4.86 -8.00
CA PRO A 135 -8.10 3.71 -7.48
C PRO A 135 -6.71 4.03 -6.94
N VAL A 136 -6.29 3.23 -5.96
CA VAL A 136 -4.89 3.08 -5.55
C VAL A 136 -4.51 1.61 -5.63
N ILE A 137 -3.27 1.33 -6.05
CA ILE A 137 -2.72 -0.03 -6.11
C ILE A 137 -1.33 -0.08 -5.48
N PRO A 138 -0.84 -1.24 -5.01
CA PRO A 138 0.52 -1.38 -4.51
C PRO A 138 1.55 -0.91 -5.51
N SER A 139 2.63 -0.27 -5.05
CA SER A 139 3.79 0.03 -5.88
C SER A 139 5.00 -0.81 -5.49
N VAL A 140 5.76 -1.25 -6.49
CA VAL A 140 6.99 -2.02 -6.33
C VAL A 140 8.15 -1.29 -6.99
N GLU A 141 9.30 -1.29 -6.33
CA GLU A 141 10.53 -0.72 -6.86
C GLU A 141 11.72 -1.65 -6.63
N VAL A 142 12.77 -1.47 -7.42
CA VAL A 142 14.06 -2.12 -7.23
C VAL A 142 14.89 -1.30 -6.25
N VAL A 143 15.48 -1.96 -5.27
CA VAL A 143 16.41 -1.37 -4.31
C VAL A 143 17.78 -1.94 -4.55
N ASN A 144 18.72 -1.08 -4.91
CA ASN A 144 20.13 -1.44 -5.01
C ASN A 144 20.72 -1.52 -3.61
N ARG A 145 21.17 -2.68 -3.19
CA ARG A 145 21.78 -2.85 -1.86
C ARG A 145 23.07 -2.07 -1.67
N SER A 146 23.71 -1.61 -2.75
CA SER A 146 24.86 -0.70 -2.68
C SER A 146 24.50 0.68 -2.09
N ASP A 147 23.21 1.06 -2.14
CA ASP A 147 22.75 2.35 -1.63
C ASP A 147 22.31 2.27 -0.14
N GLU A 148 22.17 1.08 0.41
CA GLU A 148 21.95 0.83 1.84
C GLU A 148 23.26 0.58 2.58
N GLU A 149 24.18 1.55 2.54
CA GLU A 149 25.40 1.45 3.32
C GLU A 149 25.15 1.57 4.82
N THR A 150 25.25 0.42 5.49
CA THR A 150 25.83 0.32 6.81
C THR A 150 26.66 -0.95 6.91
N ALA A 151 27.73 -1.04 6.16
CA ALA A 151 28.77 -2.02 6.44
C ALA A 151 29.52 -1.55 7.68
N ALA A 152 29.45 -2.31 8.78
CA ALA A 152 30.34 -2.13 9.92
C ALA A 152 31.80 -2.26 9.44
N PRO A 153 32.74 -1.39 9.90
CA PRO A 153 34.11 -1.43 9.45
C PRO A 153 34.76 -2.75 9.86
N GLY A 154 35.20 -3.57 8.88
CA GLY A 154 36.07 -4.71 9.12
C GLY A 154 35.65 -6.07 8.56
N GLN A 155 34.57 -6.17 7.81
CA GLN A 155 34.24 -7.42 7.12
C GLN A 155 34.43 -7.28 5.61
N LEU A 156 35.59 -7.79 5.14
CA LEU A 156 35.78 -8.10 3.72
C LEU A 156 34.91 -9.34 3.38
N ARG A 157 33.70 -9.10 2.90
CA ARG A 157 32.95 -10.09 2.15
C ARG A 157 32.82 -9.57 0.73
N GLU A 158 33.33 -10.33 -0.23
CA GLU A 158 32.86 -10.28 -1.60
C GLU A 158 31.38 -10.78 -1.61
N GLU A 159 30.46 -10.02 -1.02
CA GLU A 159 29.05 -10.26 -1.19
C GLU A 159 28.69 -9.76 -2.59
N VAL A 160 28.22 -10.67 -3.41
CA VAL A 160 27.48 -10.32 -4.63
C VAL A 160 26.30 -9.48 -4.16
N VAL A 161 26.38 -8.17 -4.35
CA VAL A 161 25.32 -7.25 -4.04
C VAL A 161 24.20 -7.54 -5.03
N MET A 162 23.17 -8.26 -4.58
CA MET A 162 22.01 -8.54 -5.41
C MET A 162 20.95 -7.49 -5.16
N ASP A 163 20.47 -6.88 -6.23
CA ASP A 163 19.31 -6.02 -6.18
C ASP A 163 18.13 -6.76 -5.56
N SER A 164 17.37 -6.07 -4.75
CA SER A 164 16.15 -6.59 -4.14
C SER A 164 14.95 -5.76 -4.57
N VAL A 165 13.76 -6.31 -4.41
CA VAL A 165 12.51 -5.55 -4.62
C VAL A 165 11.84 -5.28 -3.28
N ARG A 166 11.24 -4.10 -3.17
CA ARG A 166 10.37 -3.76 -2.06
C ARG A 166 9.05 -3.20 -2.55
N ILE A 167 8.01 -3.37 -1.77
CA ILE A 167 6.78 -2.62 -1.94
C ILE A 167 6.96 -1.31 -1.19
N ASN A 168 6.80 -0.20 -1.89
CA ASN A 168 6.97 1.15 -1.35
C ASN A 168 5.69 1.95 -1.57
N GLY A 169 4.81 1.92 -0.57
CA GLY A 169 3.55 2.63 -0.60
C GLY A 169 2.60 2.20 -1.72
N MET A 170 1.90 3.15 -2.31
CA MET A 170 0.88 2.91 -3.33
C MET A 170 0.99 3.90 -4.51
N ALA A 171 0.57 3.45 -5.68
CA ALA A 171 0.35 4.25 -6.86
C ALA A 171 -1.08 4.81 -6.85
N ALA A 172 -1.24 6.12 -7.03
CA ALA A 172 -2.52 6.80 -7.12
C ALA A 172 -2.88 7.04 -8.59
N PHE A 173 -4.13 6.77 -8.92
CA PHE A 173 -4.66 6.97 -10.27
C PHE A 173 -5.74 8.06 -10.26
N LYS A 174 -5.92 8.69 -11.39
CA LYS A 174 -7.09 9.49 -11.73
C LYS A 174 -7.68 8.91 -13.00
N GLU A 175 -8.93 8.48 -12.91
CA GLU A 175 -9.51 7.62 -13.94
C GLU A 175 -8.63 6.37 -14.14
N ASP A 176 -8.11 6.15 -15.34
CA ASP A 176 -7.25 5.02 -15.69
C ASP A 176 -5.75 5.37 -15.74
N LYS A 177 -5.33 6.59 -15.32
CA LYS A 177 -3.95 7.07 -15.44
C LYS A 177 -3.28 7.25 -14.09
N LEU A 178 -2.04 6.80 -14.00
CA LEU A 178 -1.17 7.06 -12.86
C LEU A 178 -0.89 8.57 -12.76
N VAL A 179 -1.23 9.17 -11.61
CA VAL A 179 -1.00 10.59 -11.32
C VAL A 179 0.09 10.83 -10.28
N GLY A 180 0.48 9.81 -9.52
CA GLY A 180 1.58 9.94 -8.57
C GLY A 180 1.76 8.74 -7.64
N TRP A 181 2.66 8.89 -6.71
CA TRP A 181 3.08 7.88 -5.76
C TRP A 181 2.89 8.37 -4.34
N LEU A 182 2.23 7.57 -3.53
CA LEU A 182 2.06 7.77 -2.10
C LEU A 182 3.24 7.10 -1.37
N ALA A 183 3.93 7.85 -0.51
CA ALA A 183 4.92 7.29 0.41
C ALA A 183 4.22 6.44 1.49
N ASP A 184 4.99 5.69 2.29
CA ASP A 184 4.45 4.75 3.28
C ASP A 184 3.48 5.41 4.27
N ARG A 185 3.80 6.60 4.78
CA ARG A 185 2.92 7.33 5.72
C ARG A 185 1.66 7.87 5.06
N GLU A 186 1.78 8.38 3.83
CA GLU A 186 0.63 8.82 3.03
C GLU A 186 -0.28 7.64 2.69
N SER A 187 0.32 6.51 2.28
CA SER A 187 -0.40 5.27 2.02
C SER A 187 -1.15 4.79 3.26
N ARG A 188 -0.50 4.80 4.43
CA ARG A 188 -1.19 4.44 5.68
C ARG A 188 -2.28 5.44 6.04
N GLY A 189 -2.09 6.73 5.73
CA GLY A 189 -3.13 7.75 5.81
C GLY A 189 -4.39 7.39 5.00
N VAL A 190 -4.21 6.94 3.76
CA VAL A 190 -5.31 6.41 2.93
C VAL A 190 -5.95 5.19 3.59
N LEU A 191 -5.15 4.26 4.12
CA LEU A 191 -5.66 3.05 4.79
C LEU A 191 -6.45 3.37 6.06
N TRP A 192 -6.08 4.42 6.81
CA TRP A 192 -6.87 4.91 7.94
C TRP A 192 -8.25 5.36 7.49
N VAL A 193 -8.34 6.19 6.44
CA VAL A 193 -9.62 6.67 5.90
C VAL A 193 -10.48 5.53 5.37
N LEU A 194 -9.85 4.52 4.74
CA LEU A 194 -10.56 3.35 4.19
C LEU A 194 -10.88 2.26 5.25
N GLY A 195 -10.50 2.45 6.52
CA GLY A 195 -10.67 1.45 7.58
C GLY A 195 -9.87 0.16 7.36
N LYS A 196 -8.74 0.25 6.65
CA LYS A 196 -7.87 -0.89 6.29
C LYS A 196 -6.52 -0.90 7.01
N ALA A 197 -6.21 0.10 7.83
CA ALA A 197 -4.97 0.14 8.59
C ALA A 197 -5.00 -0.86 9.74
N GLN A 198 -4.18 -1.91 9.68
CA GLN A 198 -4.12 -2.98 10.66
C GLN A 198 -2.70 -3.52 10.79
N ARG A 199 -2.28 -3.86 12.02
CA ARG A 199 -1.04 -4.60 12.31
C ARG A 199 0.29 -3.88 11.94
N GLY A 200 0.29 -2.58 11.72
CA GLY A 200 1.49 -1.77 11.58
C GLY A 200 2.05 -1.31 12.92
N ILE A 201 3.15 -0.57 12.87
CA ILE A 201 3.73 0.09 14.04
C ILE A 201 3.58 1.60 13.91
N LEU A 202 3.07 2.23 14.96
CA LEU A 202 3.14 3.67 15.17
C LEU A 202 4.20 3.98 16.21
N VAL A 203 4.94 5.05 16.00
CA VAL A 203 5.90 5.55 16.96
C VAL A 203 5.39 6.87 17.51
N ILE A 204 5.25 6.95 18.82
CA ILE A 204 4.90 8.17 19.54
C ILE A 204 6.06 8.59 20.46
N ARG A 205 6.10 9.86 20.82
CA ARG A 205 7.00 10.33 21.88
C ARG A 205 6.47 9.93 23.25
N ASP A 206 7.34 9.61 24.19
CA ASP A 206 6.97 9.33 25.57
C ASP A 206 6.35 10.60 26.21
N PRO A 207 5.17 10.52 26.83
CA PRO A 207 4.56 11.68 27.52
C PRO A 207 5.39 12.31 28.64
N ARG A 208 6.38 11.59 29.18
CA ARG A 208 7.24 12.03 30.29
C ARG A 208 8.53 12.67 29.80
N ASP A 209 9.07 12.19 28.68
CA ASP A 209 10.30 12.67 28.08
C ASP A 209 10.22 12.56 26.55
N ASP A 210 10.10 13.68 25.88
CA ASP A 210 9.97 13.72 24.43
C ASP A 210 11.21 13.20 23.67
N ASN A 211 12.34 12.95 24.34
CA ASN A 211 13.50 12.30 23.74
C ASN A 211 13.32 10.77 23.61
N ASN A 212 12.46 10.18 24.42
CA ASN A 212 12.15 8.76 24.39
C ASN A 212 11.00 8.44 23.43
N LEU A 213 11.03 7.24 22.86
CA LEU A 213 10.03 6.78 21.91
C LEU A 213 9.28 5.57 22.47
N ILE A 214 8.03 5.46 22.05
CA ILE A 214 7.17 4.31 22.36
C ILE A 214 6.65 3.75 21.05
N SER A 215 6.90 2.48 20.79
CA SER A 215 6.36 1.74 19.65
C SER A 215 5.02 1.12 20.02
N ILE A 216 3.97 1.48 19.28
CA ILE A 216 2.62 0.98 19.43
C ILE A 216 2.26 0.12 18.24
N ARG A 217 1.92 -1.14 18.47
CA ARG A 217 1.37 -2.01 17.43
C ARG A 217 -0.08 -1.62 17.17
N ILE A 218 -0.43 -1.37 15.92
CA ILE A 218 -1.81 -1.16 15.49
C ILE A 218 -2.58 -2.48 15.64
N GLY A 219 -3.64 -2.46 16.41
CA GLY A 219 -4.59 -3.56 16.57
C GLY A 219 -5.69 -3.52 15.50
N ALA A 220 -6.94 -3.48 15.95
CA ALA A 220 -8.08 -3.25 15.09
C ALA A 220 -8.21 -1.77 14.73
N SER A 221 -8.68 -1.49 13.51
CA SER A 221 -9.15 -0.15 13.17
C SER A 221 -10.43 -0.23 12.35
N SER A 222 -11.25 0.81 12.50
CA SER A 222 -12.43 1.03 11.69
C SER A 222 -12.48 2.48 11.25
N SER A 223 -13.18 2.74 10.15
CA SER A 223 -13.42 4.09 9.67
C SER A 223 -14.82 4.24 9.11
N LYS A 224 -15.38 5.43 9.27
CA LYS A 224 -16.65 5.80 8.69
C LYS A 224 -16.52 7.16 8.00
N ILE A 225 -16.77 7.17 6.70
CA ILE A 225 -16.85 8.39 5.89
C ILE A 225 -18.30 8.85 5.94
N VAL A 226 -18.53 10.05 6.49
CA VAL A 226 -19.86 10.65 6.66
C VAL A 226 -19.94 11.92 5.82
N PRO A 227 -20.59 11.89 4.66
CA PRO A 227 -20.83 13.10 3.89
C PRO A 227 -21.92 13.94 4.57
N GLU A 228 -21.74 15.26 4.56
CA GLU A 228 -22.64 16.25 5.11
C GLU A 228 -22.78 17.43 4.14
N ILE A 229 -23.85 18.17 4.25
CA ILE A 229 -24.07 19.43 3.53
C ILE A 229 -24.20 20.52 4.60
N VAL A 230 -23.26 21.44 4.61
CA VAL A 230 -23.22 22.57 5.55
C VAL A 230 -23.19 23.85 4.74
N ASP A 231 -24.15 24.73 4.97
CA ASP A 231 -24.32 26.01 4.23
C ASP A 231 -24.25 25.80 2.69
N ASP A 232 -25.00 24.82 2.20
CA ASP A 232 -25.07 24.40 0.79
C ASP A 232 -23.72 23.92 0.19
N ARG A 233 -22.76 23.59 1.03
CA ARG A 233 -21.46 23.08 0.61
C ARG A 233 -21.25 21.62 1.07
N PRO A 234 -20.65 20.80 0.24
CA PRO A 234 -20.27 19.47 0.64
C PRO A 234 -19.14 19.52 1.68
N VAL A 235 -19.28 18.73 2.73
CA VAL A 235 -18.27 18.50 3.79
C VAL A 235 -18.17 17.00 4.04
N ILE A 236 -17.00 16.52 4.31
CA ILE A 236 -16.78 15.13 4.73
C ILE A 236 -16.33 15.11 6.18
N ARG A 237 -16.98 14.28 6.99
CA ARG A 237 -16.47 13.89 8.31
C ARG A 237 -15.94 12.46 8.24
N VAL A 238 -14.66 12.29 8.59
CA VAL A 238 -14.03 10.95 8.70
C VAL A 238 -13.88 10.63 10.18
N VAL A 239 -14.57 9.60 10.62
CA VAL A 239 -14.47 9.08 12.00
C VAL A 239 -13.60 7.84 11.96
N VAL A 240 -12.46 7.85 12.65
CA VAL A 240 -11.52 6.73 12.75
C VAL A 240 -11.45 6.27 14.19
N GLU A 241 -11.69 4.98 14.40
CA GLU A 241 -11.45 4.31 15.68
C GLU A 241 -10.28 3.35 15.50
N ALA A 242 -9.29 3.45 16.38
CA ALA A 242 -8.09 2.63 16.33
C ALA A 242 -7.73 2.10 17.71
N GLU A 243 -7.34 0.85 17.76
CA GLU A 243 -6.79 0.19 18.94
C GLU A 243 -5.29 -0.03 18.77
N GLY A 244 -4.54 0.03 19.86
CA GLY A 244 -3.10 -0.22 19.82
C GLY A 244 -2.59 -0.87 21.10
N ASP A 245 -1.48 -1.60 20.97
CA ASP A 245 -0.77 -2.23 22.08
C ASP A 245 0.64 -1.65 22.17
N PRO A 246 1.07 -1.05 23.28
CA PRO A 246 2.47 -0.68 23.49
C PRO A 246 3.36 -1.93 23.48
N LEU A 247 4.40 -1.93 22.63
CA LEU A 247 5.32 -3.07 22.49
C LEU A 247 6.71 -2.76 23.02
N GLU A 248 7.23 -1.60 22.71
CA GLU A 248 8.57 -1.16 23.07
C GLU A 248 8.50 0.22 23.70
N ILE A 249 9.18 0.37 24.81
CA ILE A 249 9.18 1.60 25.60
C ILE A 249 10.62 1.88 25.99
N ASP A 250 11.14 3.01 25.51
CA ASP A 250 12.44 3.49 25.97
C ASP A 250 12.36 3.88 27.46
N GLY A 251 13.18 3.25 28.29
CA GLY A 251 13.26 3.56 29.72
C GLY A 251 12.33 2.74 30.63
N ASP A 252 11.83 3.35 31.71
CA ASP A 252 11.05 2.67 32.74
C ASP A 252 9.58 2.53 32.35
N ALA A 253 9.09 1.30 32.26
CA ALA A 253 7.70 0.96 31.91
C ALA A 253 6.73 0.99 33.11
N SER A 254 7.20 1.30 34.33
CA SER A 254 6.37 1.30 35.56
C SER A 254 5.17 2.26 35.50
N PHE A 255 5.25 3.26 34.60
CA PHE A 255 4.19 4.26 34.40
C PHE A 255 2.94 3.73 33.72
N LEU A 256 2.97 2.54 33.12
CA LEU A 256 1.81 1.96 32.43
C LEU A 256 0.60 1.76 33.36
N HIS A 257 0.81 1.85 34.67
CA HIS A 257 -0.27 1.82 35.68
C HIS A 257 -0.88 3.19 35.99
N HIS A 258 -0.38 4.28 35.35
CA HIS A 258 -0.88 5.65 35.58
C HIS A 258 -1.90 6.06 34.52
N PRO A 259 -3.21 6.19 34.83
CA PRO A 259 -4.26 6.48 33.85
C PRO A 259 -4.04 7.78 33.06
N GLU A 260 -3.45 8.80 33.69
CA GLU A 260 -3.17 10.08 33.02
C GLU A 260 -2.09 9.96 31.93
N ILE A 261 -1.09 9.11 32.12
CA ILE A 261 -0.05 8.86 31.13
C ILE A 261 -0.65 8.06 29.99
N TRP A 262 -1.47 7.08 30.31
CA TRP A 262 -2.19 6.26 29.36
C TRP A 262 -3.04 7.13 28.40
N ALA A 263 -3.90 7.99 28.99
CA ALA A 263 -4.70 8.94 28.22
C ALA A 263 -3.84 9.92 27.37
N SER A 264 -2.63 10.25 27.86
CA SER A 264 -1.70 11.07 27.08
C SER A 264 -1.11 10.31 25.88
N MET A 265 -0.79 9.02 26.04
CA MET A 265 -0.33 8.16 24.94
C MET A 265 -1.42 7.99 23.86
N GLU A 266 -2.67 7.79 24.27
CA GLU A 266 -3.82 7.70 23.36
C GLU A 266 -4.00 8.99 22.54
N ARG A 267 -3.89 10.16 23.18
CA ARG A 267 -3.93 11.44 22.45
C ARG A 267 -2.77 11.58 21.48
N ARG A 268 -1.54 11.15 21.84
CA ARG A 268 -0.38 11.17 20.95
C ARG A 268 -0.54 10.20 19.79
N MET A 269 -1.09 9.00 20.02
CA MET A 269 -1.45 8.05 18.97
C MET A 269 -2.48 8.65 18.00
N ALA A 270 -3.55 9.26 18.51
CA ALA A 270 -4.54 9.96 17.69
C ALA A 270 -3.93 11.09 16.87
N ALA A 271 -2.97 11.83 17.42
CA ALA A 271 -2.27 12.90 16.71
C ALA A 271 -1.40 12.36 15.56
N VAL A 272 -0.71 11.23 15.75
CA VAL A 272 0.07 10.58 14.68
C VAL A 272 -0.86 10.10 13.56
N ILE A 273 -1.98 9.45 13.88
CA ILE A 273 -2.98 9.00 12.90
C ILE A 273 -3.54 10.21 12.13
N ARG A 274 -3.89 11.30 12.83
CA ARG A 274 -4.36 12.55 12.21
C ARG A 274 -3.35 13.11 11.23
N ASN A 275 -2.08 13.14 11.61
CA ASN A 275 -1.01 13.65 10.74
C ASN A 275 -0.85 12.81 9.46
N GLU A 276 -0.90 11.49 9.57
CA GLU A 276 -0.82 10.60 8.40
C GLU A 276 -2.02 10.78 7.46
N ILE A 277 -3.23 10.94 8.02
CA ILE A 277 -4.43 11.23 7.21
C ILE A 277 -4.29 12.60 6.53
N GLN A 278 -3.79 13.63 7.22
CA GLN A 278 -3.57 14.95 6.62
C GLN A 278 -2.54 14.92 5.49
N MET A 279 -1.45 14.14 5.64
CA MET A 279 -0.49 13.91 4.56
C MET A 279 -1.17 13.28 3.35
N ALA A 280 -1.97 12.23 3.56
CA ALA A 280 -2.73 11.58 2.50
C ALA A 280 -3.74 12.53 1.82
N LEU A 281 -4.48 13.33 2.61
CA LEU A 281 -5.40 14.34 2.08
C LEU A 281 -4.66 15.39 1.24
N THR A 282 -3.51 15.87 1.70
CA THR A 282 -2.69 16.81 0.94
C THR A 282 -2.24 16.19 -0.40
N ALA A 283 -1.79 14.93 -0.38
CA ALA A 283 -1.43 14.22 -1.61
C ALA A 283 -2.65 14.06 -2.55
N GLY A 284 -3.77 13.54 -2.06
CA GLY A 284 -4.96 13.30 -2.85
C GLY A 284 -5.59 14.58 -3.40
N GLN A 285 -5.80 15.59 -2.54
CA GLN A 285 -6.51 16.82 -2.90
C GLN A 285 -5.63 17.83 -3.66
N GLN A 286 -4.39 18.06 -3.21
CA GLN A 286 -3.58 19.15 -3.74
C GLN A 286 -2.57 18.68 -4.81
N GLN A 287 -1.94 17.51 -4.63
CA GLN A 287 -0.91 17.04 -5.55
C GLN A 287 -1.51 16.28 -6.73
N PHE A 288 -2.41 15.33 -6.45
CA PHE A 288 -2.98 14.42 -7.46
C PHE A 288 -4.33 14.89 -8.00
N GLN A 289 -5.07 15.67 -7.23
CA GLN A 289 -6.45 16.07 -7.52
C GLN A 289 -7.31 14.85 -7.88
N SER A 290 -7.18 13.79 -7.09
CA SER A 290 -7.75 12.47 -7.32
C SER A 290 -8.40 11.96 -6.03
N ASP A 291 -9.69 11.64 -6.08
CA ASP A 291 -10.49 11.17 -4.93
C ASP A 291 -10.21 9.69 -4.61
N ILE A 292 -8.98 9.44 -4.19
CA ILE A 292 -8.50 8.09 -3.78
C ILE A 292 -9.17 7.57 -2.50
N PHE A 293 -9.99 8.38 -1.86
CA PHE A 293 -10.72 8.06 -0.63
C PHE A 293 -12.15 7.57 -0.91
N GLY A 294 -12.72 7.95 -2.06
CA GLY A 294 -14.09 7.66 -2.43
C GLY A 294 -15.10 8.57 -1.71
N PHE A 295 -14.76 9.81 -1.46
CA PHE A 295 -15.66 10.80 -0.86
C PHE A 295 -16.86 11.09 -1.76
N GLY A 296 -16.65 11.23 -3.07
CA GLY A 296 -17.73 11.37 -4.04
C GLY A 296 -18.67 10.17 -4.02
N ARG A 297 -18.13 8.95 -3.92
CA ARG A 297 -18.94 7.74 -3.78
C ARG A 297 -19.76 7.74 -2.49
N ALA A 298 -19.22 8.23 -1.39
CA ALA A 298 -19.95 8.38 -0.13
C ALA A 298 -21.10 9.39 -0.29
N PHE A 299 -20.85 10.53 -0.98
CA PHE A 299 -21.88 11.50 -1.33
C PHE A 299 -22.98 10.90 -2.18
N TYR A 300 -22.62 10.21 -3.26
CA TYR A 300 -23.59 9.51 -4.11
C TYR A 300 -24.48 8.56 -3.29
N SER A 301 -23.88 7.82 -2.36
CA SER A 301 -24.62 6.84 -1.56
C SER A 301 -25.60 7.47 -0.57
N LYS A 302 -25.29 8.65 -0.01
CA LYS A 302 -26.11 9.31 1.01
C LYS A 302 -27.05 10.37 0.43
N TYR A 303 -26.59 11.10 -0.58
CA TYR A 303 -27.27 12.23 -1.19
C TYR A 303 -27.32 12.07 -2.73
N PRO A 304 -28.06 11.07 -3.26
CA PRO A 304 -28.03 10.76 -4.69
C PRO A 304 -28.57 11.90 -5.58
N HIS A 305 -29.52 12.70 -5.07
CA HIS A 305 -30.07 13.83 -5.82
C HIS A 305 -29.07 14.99 -5.93
N GLU A 306 -28.47 15.35 -4.81
CA GLU A 306 -27.46 16.42 -4.73
C GLU A 306 -26.19 16.02 -5.50
N TRP A 307 -25.84 14.74 -5.47
CA TRP A 307 -24.72 14.21 -6.26
C TRP A 307 -24.89 14.49 -7.76
N GLN A 308 -26.09 14.30 -8.31
CA GLN A 308 -26.33 14.59 -9.72
C GLN A 308 -26.09 16.06 -10.09
N LEU A 309 -26.19 16.98 -9.14
CA LEU A 309 -25.94 18.41 -9.36
C LEU A 309 -24.44 18.77 -9.32
N ILE A 310 -23.62 17.98 -8.62
CA ILE A 310 -22.22 18.31 -8.37
C ILE A 310 -21.23 17.35 -9.04
N LYS A 311 -21.66 16.18 -9.51
CA LYS A 311 -20.77 15.12 -10.03
C LYS A 311 -19.89 15.59 -11.19
N ASP A 312 -20.46 16.33 -12.13
CA ASP A 312 -19.73 16.84 -13.31
C ASP A 312 -18.71 17.94 -12.93
N ASN A 313 -18.81 18.48 -11.72
CA ASN A 313 -17.88 19.45 -11.17
C ASN A 313 -17.06 18.92 -9.99
N TRP A 314 -17.11 17.58 -9.73
CA TRP A 314 -16.44 16.97 -8.58
C TRP A 314 -14.94 17.19 -8.58
N ASP A 315 -14.31 17.14 -9.74
CA ASP A 315 -12.88 17.41 -9.92
C ASP A 315 -12.43 18.80 -9.47
N ASN A 316 -13.33 19.80 -9.52
CA ASN A 316 -13.06 21.15 -9.00
C ASN A 316 -13.44 21.30 -7.51
N ILE A 317 -14.39 20.50 -7.03
CA ILE A 317 -14.85 20.52 -5.65
C ILE A 317 -13.85 19.76 -4.75
N PHE A 318 -13.44 18.56 -5.14
CA PHE A 318 -12.61 17.67 -4.33
C PHE A 318 -11.29 18.29 -3.84
N PRO A 319 -10.53 19.07 -4.65
CA PRO A 319 -9.29 19.70 -4.18
C PRO A 319 -9.46 20.67 -3.01
N THR A 320 -10.65 21.25 -2.85
CA THR A 320 -10.96 22.23 -1.80
C THR A 320 -12.00 21.71 -0.80
N LEU A 321 -12.41 20.46 -0.91
CA LEU A 321 -13.39 19.82 -0.05
C LEU A 321 -12.93 19.84 1.41
N GLU A 322 -13.76 20.38 2.28
CA GLU A 322 -13.51 20.35 3.71
C GLU A 322 -13.63 18.93 4.25
N VAL A 323 -12.57 18.48 4.94
CA VAL A 323 -12.54 17.16 5.59
C VAL A 323 -12.28 17.33 7.09
N GLN A 324 -13.28 17.00 7.89
CA GLN A 324 -13.21 17.00 9.35
C GLN A 324 -12.78 15.62 9.84
N LEU A 325 -11.83 15.58 10.78
CA LEU A 325 -11.25 14.34 11.29
C LEU A 325 -11.59 14.14 12.78
N ASP A 326 -12.36 13.11 13.07
CA ASP A 326 -12.64 12.63 14.42
C ASP A 326 -11.86 11.33 14.64
N ILE A 327 -10.84 11.35 15.50
CA ILE A 327 -9.96 10.21 15.72
C ILE A 327 -10.02 9.79 17.18
N ILE A 328 -10.44 8.56 17.39
CA ILE A 328 -10.52 7.90 18.68
C ILE A 328 -9.46 6.81 18.70
N ALA A 329 -8.45 6.97 19.53
CA ALA A 329 -7.40 5.99 19.73
C ALA A 329 -7.49 5.42 21.14
N ASN A 330 -7.53 4.11 21.24
CA ASN A 330 -7.60 3.39 22.51
C ASN A 330 -6.41 2.44 22.61
N LEU A 331 -5.73 2.46 23.73
CA LEU A 331 -4.67 1.51 24.01
C LEU A 331 -5.24 0.34 24.82
N LYS A 332 -4.80 -0.86 24.48
CA LYS A 332 -5.05 -2.06 25.27
C LYS A 332 -3.93 -2.27 26.27
N GLU A 333 -4.25 -2.91 27.38
CA GLU A 333 -3.24 -3.23 28.39
C GLU A 333 -2.08 -4.03 27.77
N PRO A 334 -0.83 -3.73 28.17
CA PRO A 334 0.33 -4.44 27.67
C PRO A 334 0.25 -5.92 28.01
N GLY A 335 0.74 -6.77 27.11
CA GLY A 335 0.85 -8.21 27.35
C GLY A 335 1.76 -8.53 28.54
N LEU A 336 1.88 -9.79 28.88
CA LEU A 336 2.35 -10.49 30.08
C LEU A 336 3.62 -10.00 30.83
N THR A 337 4.37 -8.99 30.38
CA THR A 337 5.55 -8.48 31.12
C THR A 337 5.56 -6.95 31.14
N VAL A 338 5.33 -6.43 32.36
CA VAL A 338 5.41 -4.98 32.66
C VAL A 338 6.84 -4.56 33.01
N GLU A 339 7.71 -5.50 33.38
CA GLU A 339 9.10 -5.22 33.76
C GLU A 339 10.05 -5.48 32.61
N GLY A 340 10.73 -4.43 32.15
CA GLY A 340 11.83 -4.53 31.19
C GLY A 340 13.05 -5.23 31.81
N VAL A 341 13.87 -5.86 30.95
CA VAL A 341 15.16 -6.41 31.36
C VAL A 341 16.05 -5.27 31.84
N ARG A 342 16.33 -5.16 33.15
CA ARG A 342 17.29 -4.20 33.70
C ARG A 342 18.67 -4.83 33.69
N GLN A 343 19.67 -4.10 33.18
CA GLN A 343 21.07 -4.46 33.45
C GLN A 343 21.28 -4.38 34.98
N ALA A 344 21.76 -5.46 35.54
CA ALA A 344 22.24 -5.42 36.93
C ALA A 344 23.40 -4.42 37.03
N GLN A 345 23.25 -3.40 37.87
CA GLN A 345 24.32 -2.45 38.20
C GLN A 345 25.41 -3.11 39.02
#